data_3ed89d2f84d637f4dae89d9fce28e938
#
_entry.id   3ed89d2f84d637f4dae89d9fce28e938
#
_cell.length_a   1.000
_cell.length_b   1.000
_cell.length_c   1.000
_cell.angle_alpha   90.00
_cell.angle_beta   90.00
_cell.angle_gamma   90.00
#
_symmetry.space_group_name_H-M   'P 1'
#
loop_
_entity.id
_entity.type
_entity.pdbx_description
1 polymer ?
#
loop_
_entity_poly.entity_id
_entity_poly.type
_entity_poly.pdbx_seq_one_letter_code
_entity_poly.pdbx_strand_id
1 'polypeptide(L)'
;YGKGPGVDRCGDVFKHGNAAGTSRMGGVLALAADDHACRSSTLPHGSEGEFESAMMPILNPAGVQDILDMGLLGWAMSRYTGRWIGFKTIAETVESSASVNVNPHQLDIILPGDFEMPQGGLNIRWPDPPLNQEMRLHQYAVKAAQAFARANHIDKVVFDSPKARLGIVTTGKSYLDVLQALEYLGIDRKMAEDIGIRVYKVGMTWPLEPLGIREFARGLQDIIVVEEKRSFIERQMKEYMYNWEHRPSIIGKYDELENWVLPSTNELTPATIAGVIGRRIQKFHDTEQIRGVLQWMHDKESELAQPRANFPRVPHYCSGCPHNTSTVVPEGSRAQGGIGCHYMVTWMDRNTDTFTHMGGEGVTWAGQAAFTDTEHVFQNLGDGTYFHSGSLAIRQSIAAKVNITYKILYNDAVAMTGG
;
A
#
# COMPACT_ATOMS: atom_id res chain seq x y z
N TYR A 1 -6.99 -11.33 -5.92
CA TYR A 1 -6.83 -9.98 -5.37
C TYR A 1 -7.45 -9.90 -3.98
N GLY A 2 -7.01 -8.92 -3.21
CA GLY A 2 -7.59 -8.68 -1.89
C GLY A 2 -7.34 -7.26 -1.43
N LYS A 3 -8.29 -6.75 -0.63
CA LYS A 3 -8.09 -5.57 0.21
C LYS A 3 -7.12 -5.91 1.35
N GLY A 4 -6.61 -4.92 2.10
CA GLY A 4 -5.67 -5.12 3.19
C GLY A 4 -5.90 -6.36 4.04
N PRO A 5 -7.09 -6.54 4.67
CA PRO A 5 -7.35 -7.73 5.49
C PRO A 5 -7.29 -9.06 4.72
N GLY A 6 -7.55 -9.05 3.42
CA GLY A 6 -7.39 -10.22 2.55
C GLY A 6 -5.91 -10.54 2.30
N VAL A 7 -5.09 -9.52 2.08
CA VAL A 7 -3.63 -9.66 1.93
C VAL A 7 -3.02 -10.22 3.20
N ASP A 8 -3.34 -9.65 4.37
CA ASP A 8 -2.83 -10.08 5.69
C ASP A 8 -3.08 -11.58 5.95
N ARG A 9 -4.22 -12.09 5.51
CA ARG A 9 -4.56 -13.52 5.69
C ARG A 9 -3.88 -14.46 4.72
N CYS A 10 -3.21 -13.93 3.71
CA CYS A 10 -2.50 -14.71 2.72
C CYS A 10 -1.00 -14.88 3.03
N GLY A 11 -0.50 -14.37 4.16
CA GLY A 11 0.93 -14.37 4.49
C GLY A 11 1.61 -15.72 4.37
N ASP A 12 0.99 -16.79 4.91
CA ASP A 12 1.51 -18.15 4.79
C ASP A 12 1.50 -18.63 3.33
N VAL A 13 0.40 -18.40 2.62
CA VAL A 13 0.25 -18.78 1.19
C VAL A 13 1.28 -18.02 0.33
N PHE A 14 1.51 -16.74 0.60
CA PHE A 14 2.50 -15.95 -0.12
C PHE A 14 3.91 -16.51 0.06
N LYS A 15 4.30 -16.84 1.30
CA LYS A 15 5.61 -17.43 1.59
C LYS A 15 5.80 -18.75 0.88
N HIS A 16 4.86 -19.68 1.03
CA HIS A 16 4.93 -20.98 0.38
C HIS A 16 4.86 -20.88 -1.15
N GLY A 17 3.91 -20.12 -1.68
CA GLY A 17 3.72 -19.96 -3.12
C GLY A 17 4.93 -19.28 -3.79
N ASN A 18 5.46 -18.24 -3.16
CA ASN A 18 6.61 -17.51 -3.70
C ASN A 18 7.91 -18.32 -3.58
N ALA A 19 8.12 -19.05 -2.48
CA ALA A 19 9.29 -19.93 -2.33
C ALA A 19 9.28 -21.06 -3.35
N ALA A 20 8.14 -21.73 -3.55
CA ALA A 20 7.97 -22.74 -4.58
C ALA A 20 8.11 -22.15 -6.00
N GLY A 21 7.50 -21.01 -6.23
CA GLY A 21 7.59 -20.26 -7.48
C GLY A 21 6.48 -20.57 -8.48
N THR A 22 6.60 -20.00 -9.69
CA THR A 22 5.66 -20.17 -10.79
C THR A 22 6.18 -21.15 -11.85
N SER A 23 5.28 -21.73 -12.62
CA SER A 23 5.67 -22.55 -13.78
C SER A 23 6.33 -21.68 -14.84
N ARG A 24 7.13 -22.31 -15.71
CA ARG A 24 7.89 -21.62 -16.77
C ARG A 24 7.02 -20.77 -17.69
N MET A 25 5.81 -21.22 -18.00
CA MET A 25 4.85 -20.50 -18.86
C MET A 25 3.74 -19.82 -18.06
N GLY A 26 3.75 -19.95 -16.74
CA GLY A 26 2.80 -19.31 -15.85
C GLY A 26 3.24 -17.92 -15.41
N GLY A 27 2.50 -17.36 -14.49
CA GLY A 27 2.78 -16.08 -13.84
C GLY A 27 1.71 -15.81 -12.80
N VAL A 28 2.08 -15.09 -11.73
CA VAL A 28 1.15 -14.70 -10.67
C VAL A 28 1.35 -13.22 -10.34
N LEU A 29 0.24 -12.47 -10.41
CA LEU A 29 0.14 -11.13 -9.86
C LEU A 29 -0.80 -11.18 -8.65
N ALA A 30 -0.27 -10.85 -7.47
CA ALA A 30 -1.05 -10.71 -6.26
C ALA A 30 -1.47 -9.25 -6.11
N LEU A 31 -2.72 -8.93 -6.46
CA LEU A 31 -3.24 -7.57 -6.41
C LEU A 31 -3.64 -7.21 -4.98
N ALA A 32 -3.02 -6.17 -4.43
CA ALA A 32 -3.37 -5.58 -3.15
C ALA A 32 -4.11 -4.27 -3.38
N ALA A 33 -5.34 -4.17 -2.88
CA ALA A 33 -6.13 -2.96 -2.91
C ALA A 33 -6.00 -2.23 -1.56
N ASP A 34 -4.97 -1.41 -1.45
CA ASP A 34 -4.68 -0.68 -0.22
C ASP A 34 -5.63 0.50 0.00
N ASP A 35 -5.79 0.88 1.25
CA ASP A 35 -6.65 1.97 1.70
C ASP A 35 -5.91 2.78 2.76
N HIS A 36 -5.09 3.73 2.31
CA HIS A 36 -4.17 4.47 3.16
C HIS A 36 -4.87 5.38 4.18
N ALA A 37 -6.02 5.96 3.81
CA ALA A 37 -6.81 6.85 4.66
C ALA A 37 -7.99 6.15 5.36
N CYS A 38 -8.12 4.84 5.21
CA CYS A 38 -9.25 4.09 5.80
C CYS A 38 -10.61 4.57 5.33
N ARG A 39 -10.75 4.94 4.04
CA ARG A 39 -12.01 5.47 3.49
C ARG A 39 -13.13 4.42 3.46
N SER A 40 -12.77 3.14 3.30
CA SER A 40 -13.70 2.02 3.27
C SER A 40 -13.15 0.78 3.98
N SER A 41 -12.25 0.96 4.94
CA SER A 41 -11.64 -0.10 5.76
C SER A 41 -11.79 0.24 7.25
N THR A 42 -11.61 -0.72 8.13
CA THR A 42 -11.58 -0.48 9.58
C THR A 42 -10.26 0.06 10.09
N LEU A 43 -9.18 -0.15 9.32
CA LEU A 43 -7.84 0.37 9.61
C LEU A 43 -7.18 0.86 8.35
N PRO A 44 -6.35 1.93 8.42
CA PRO A 44 -5.46 2.30 7.33
C PRO A 44 -4.51 1.15 6.98
N HIS A 45 -4.28 0.92 5.70
CA HIS A 45 -3.52 -0.24 5.23
C HIS A 45 -2.46 0.12 4.19
N GLY A 46 -1.36 -0.64 4.19
CA GLY A 46 -0.30 -0.64 3.18
C GLY A 46 0.34 -2.02 3.16
N SER A 47 0.25 -2.71 2.01
CA SER A 47 0.57 -4.14 1.87
C SER A 47 2.04 -4.45 1.61
N GLU A 48 2.90 -3.44 1.48
CA GLU A 48 4.32 -3.63 1.14
C GLU A 48 5.04 -4.57 2.12
N GLY A 49 4.76 -4.42 3.42
CA GLY A 49 5.40 -5.23 4.46
C GLY A 49 5.09 -6.72 4.33
N GLU A 50 3.88 -7.08 3.94
CA GLU A 50 3.46 -8.47 3.74
C GLU A 50 4.16 -9.08 2.53
N PHE A 51 4.24 -8.36 1.43
CA PHE A 51 4.93 -8.82 0.23
C PHE A 51 6.45 -8.91 0.44
N GLU A 52 7.06 -7.92 1.12
CA GLU A 52 8.48 -7.96 1.48
C GLU A 52 8.78 -9.19 2.35
N SER A 53 7.96 -9.46 3.38
CA SER A 53 8.15 -10.60 4.27
C SER A 53 8.09 -11.95 3.54
N ALA A 54 7.35 -12.01 2.43
CA ALA A 54 7.28 -13.16 1.54
C ALA A 54 8.33 -13.10 0.40
N MET A 55 9.16 -12.06 0.35
CA MET A 55 10.16 -11.82 -0.69
C MET A 55 9.58 -11.76 -2.11
N MET A 56 8.39 -11.20 -2.24
CA MET A 56 7.71 -10.96 -3.51
C MET A 56 8.11 -9.57 -4.05
N PRO A 57 8.60 -9.45 -5.29
CA PRO A 57 8.78 -8.14 -5.92
C PRO A 57 7.46 -7.36 -5.96
N ILE A 58 7.51 -6.04 -5.74
CA ILE A 58 6.33 -5.20 -5.59
C ILE A 58 6.31 -4.13 -6.67
N LEU A 59 5.29 -4.13 -7.51
CA LEU A 59 5.01 -3.08 -8.49
C LEU A 59 3.95 -2.12 -7.94
N ASN A 60 4.19 -0.81 -8.11
CA ASN A 60 3.30 0.25 -7.61
C ASN A 60 2.99 1.26 -8.73
N PRO A 61 1.95 1.02 -9.55
CA PRO A 61 1.57 1.90 -10.65
C PRO A 61 1.04 3.24 -10.14
N ALA A 62 1.34 4.32 -10.88
CA ALA A 62 0.93 5.68 -10.55
C ALA A 62 -0.43 6.08 -11.15
N GLY A 63 -0.89 5.42 -12.21
CA GLY A 63 -2.13 5.75 -12.89
C GLY A 63 -2.55 4.67 -13.89
N VAL A 64 -3.58 4.94 -14.67
CA VAL A 64 -4.23 3.95 -15.55
C VAL A 64 -3.27 3.34 -16.58
N GLN A 65 -2.44 4.16 -17.23
CA GLN A 65 -1.44 3.64 -18.19
C GLN A 65 -0.41 2.74 -17.50
N ASP A 66 0.08 3.15 -16.32
CA ASP A 66 1.01 2.32 -15.56
C ASP A 66 0.38 0.98 -15.14
N ILE A 67 -0.91 0.95 -14.82
CA ILE A 67 -1.61 -0.30 -14.47
C ILE A 67 -1.55 -1.28 -15.66
N LEU A 68 -1.79 -0.80 -16.88
CA LEU A 68 -1.72 -1.62 -18.08
C LEU A 68 -0.30 -2.10 -18.36
N ASP A 69 0.65 -1.18 -18.39
CA ASP A 69 2.04 -1.46 -18.76
C ASP A 69 2.74 -2.34 -17.70
N MET A 70 2.62 -1.97 -16.42
CA MET A 70 3.19 -2.74 -15.32
C MET A 70 2.48 -4.08 -15.09
N GLY A 71 1.20 -4.20 -15.46
CA GLY A 71 0.50 -5.48 -15.45
C GLY A 71 1.15 -6.48 -16.40
N LEU A 72 1.46 -6.07 -17.62
CA LEU A 72 2.18 -6.89 -18.61
C LEU A 72 3.62 -7.18 -18.17
N LEU A 73 4.34 -6.15 -17.71
CA LEU A 73 5.71 -6.28 -17.20
C LEU A 73 5.78 -7.19 -15.97
N GLY A 74 4.83 -7.05 -15.05
CA GLY A 74 4.74 -7.89 -13.85
C GLY A 74 4.50 -9.34 -14.17
N TRP A 75 3.65 -9.62 -15.17
CA TRP A 75 3.44 -10.98 -15.66
C TRP A 75 4.71 -11.57 -16.29
N ALA A 76 5.40 -10.80 -17.11
CA ALA A 76 6.66 -11.21 -17.71
C ALA A 76 7.78 -11.37 -16.65
N MET A 77 7.85 -10.47 -15.67
CA MET A 77 8.75 -10.58 -14.52
C MET A 77 8.50 -11.86 -13.74
N SER A 78 7.24 -12.18 -13.46
CA SER A 78 6.87 -13.40 -12.76
C SER A 78 7.35 -14.67 -13.50
N ARG A 79 7.20 -14.70 -14.83
CA ARG A 79 7.71 -15.80 -15.68
C ARG A 79 9.24 -15.89 -15.63
N TYR A 80 9.92 -14.75 -15.76
CA TYR A 80 11.38 -14.68 -15.79
C TYR A 80 12.01 -15.05 -14.45
N THR A 81 11.49 -14.52 -13.36
CA THR A 81 12.02 -14.73 -12.02
C THR A 81 11.52 -15.99 -11.35
N GLY A 82 10.46 -16.60 -11.89
CA GLY A 82 9.74 -17.70 -11.25
C GLY A 82 9.03 -17.28 -9.95
N ARG A 83 8.85 -15.98 -9.70
CA ARG A 83 8.29 -15.47 -8.42
C ARG A 83 6.89 -14.91 -8.59
N TRP A 84 6.13 -14.89 -7.50
CA TRP A 84 4.89 -14.15 -7.41
C TRP A 84 5.22 -12.66 -7.31
N ILE A 85 4.44 -11.82 -7.94
CA ILE A 85 4.64 -10.38 -7.96
C ILE A 85 3.51 -9.70 -7.21
N GLY A 86 3.83 -8.92 -6.19
CA GLY A 86 2.89 -8.02 -5.54
C GLY A 86 2.57 -6.85 -6.48
N PHE A 87 1.29 -6.57 -6.66
CA PHE A 87 0.82 -5.47 -7.51
C PHE A 87 -0.08 -4.57 -6.66
N LYS A 88 0.46 -3.43 -6.24
CA LYS A 88 -0.23 -2.52 -5.35
C LYS A 88 -1.16 -1.60 -6.14
N THR A 89 -2.39 -1.49 -5.68
CA THR A 89 -3.40 -0.55 -6.19
C THR A 89 -4.05 0.19 -5.03
N ILE A 90 -4.58 1.36 -5.32
CA ILE A 90 -5.37 2.17 -4.37
C ILE A 90 -6.57 2.76 -5.10
N ALA A 91 -7.59 3.22 -4.37
CA ALA A 91 -8.81 3.78 -4.96
C ALA A 91 -8.50 4.92 -5.97
N GLU A 92 -7.58 5.81 -5.63
CA GLU A 92 -7.21 6.95 -6.46
C GLU A 92 -6.66 6.57 -7.83
N THR A 93 -6.01 5.40 -7.95
CA THR A 93 -5.46 4.92 -9.23
C THR A 93 -6.43 4.06 -10.01
N VAL A 94 -7.29 3.27 -9.35
CA VAL A 94 -8.20 2.32 -10.03
C VAL A 94 -9.57 2.90 -10.33
N GLU A 95 -10.01 3.93 -9.60
CA GLU A 95 -11.28 4.64 -9.86
C GLU A 95 -11.10 5.84 -10.80
N SER A 96 -9.86 6.17 -11.17
CA SER A 96 -9.58 7.21 -12.15
C SER A 96 -9.83 6.73 -13.58
N SER A 97 -10.16 7.67 -14.45
CA SER A 97 -10.32 7.44 -15.88
C SER A 97 -9.32 8.29 -16.66
N ALA A 98 -8.69 7.70 -17.65
CA ALA A 98 -7.75 8.41 -18.53
C ALA A 98 -7.77 7.84 -19.94
N SER A 99 -7.37 8.66 -20.90
CA SER A 99 -7.03 8.16 -22.24
C SER A 99 -5.70 7.39 -22.14
N VAL A 100 -5.69 6.18 -22.65
CA VAL A 100 -4.52 5.29 -22.62
C VAL A 100 -4.17 4.80 -24.01
N ASN A 101 -2.89 4.49 -24.18
CA ASN A 101 -2.43 3.79 -25.37
C ASN A 101 -2.59 2.29 -25.14
N VAL A 102 -3.36 1.63 -26.01
CA VAL A 102 -3.61 0.17 -25.96
C VAL A 102 -2.94 -0.60 -27.09
N ASN A 103 -1.96 0.02 -27.77
CA ASN A 103 -1.21 -0.66 -28.82
C ASN A 103 -0.42 -1.84 -28.23
N PRO A 104 -0.69 -3.09 -28.64
CA PRO A 104 -0.03 -4.27 -28.08
C PRO A 104 1.48 -4.33 -28.38
N HIS A 105 1.96 -3.52 -29.33
CA HIS A 105 3.38 -3.43 -29.72
C HIS A 105 4.11 -2.22 -29.12
N GLN A 106 3.48 -1.48 -28.21
CA GLN A 106 4.14 -0.31 -27.60
C GLN A 106 5.12 -0.69 -26.48
N LEU A 107 4.98 -1.88 -25.93
CA LEU A 107 5.77 -2.36 -24.81
C LEU A 107 6.63 -3.54 -25.27
N ASP A 108 7.91 -3.28 -25.49
CA ASP A 108 8.89 -4.33 -25.72
C ASP A 108 9.38 -4.88 -24.37
N ILE A 109 9.14 -6.16 -24.13
CA ILE A 109 9.61 -6.83 -22.93
C ILE A 109 11.03 -7.34 -23.16
N ILE A 110 11.98 -6.77 -22.44
CA ILE A 110 13.41 -7.05 -22.57
C ILE A 110 13.85 -8.02 -21.48
N LEU A 111 14.40 -9.16 -21.88
CA LEU A 111 15.04 -10.07 -20.94
C LEU A 111 16.44 -9.55 -20.59
N PRO A 112 16.83 -9.51 -19.30
CA PRO A 112 18.13 -9.01 -18.88
C PRO A 112 19.29 -9.79 -19.49
N GLY A 113 20.28 -9.07 -20.02
CA GLY A 113 21.54 -9.64 -20.50
C GLY A 113 22.67 -9.63 -19.48
N ASP A 114 22.46 -8.95 -18.36
CA ASP A 114 23.44 -8.72 -17.28
C ASP A 114 23.15 -9.54 -16.02
N PHE A 115 22.28 -10.56 -16.13
CA PHE A 115 21.98 -11.52 -15.08
C PHE A 115 22.17 -12.95 -15.57
N GLU A 116 23.06 -13.68 -14.88
CA GLU A 116 23.30 -15.08 -15.18
C GLU A 116 22.26 -15.97 -14.46
N MET A 117 21.40 -16.60 -15.26
CA MET A 117 20.37 -17.51 -14.76
C MET A 117 21.02 -18.78 -14.21
N PRO A 118 20.71 -19.19 -12.95
CA PRO A 118 21.28 -20.43 -12.40
C PRO A 118 20.84 -21.66 -13.19
N GLN A 119 21.65 -22.70 -13.16
CA GLN A 119 21.33 -23.97 -13.80
C GLN A 119 19.97 -24.49 -13.37
N GLY A 120 19.11 -24.82 -14.33
CA GLY A 120 17.73 -25.25 -14.12
C GLY A 120 16.75 -24.12 -13.87
N GLY A 121 17.17 -22.84 -13.93
CA GLY A 121 16.29 -21.66 -13.81
C GLY A 121 15.74 -21.43 -12.40
N LEU A 122 14.71 -20.58 -12.29
CA LEU A 122 14.12 -20.16 -11.03
C LEU A 122 12.67 -20.63 -10.83
N ASN A 123 12.08 -21.29 -11.82
CA ASN A 123 10.71 -21.75 -11.79
C ASN A 123 10.50 -22.96 -10.86
N ILE A 124 9.23 -23.22 -10.52
CA ILE A 124 8.82 -24.36 -9.70
C ILE A 124 9.33 -25.67 -10.26
N ARG A 125 9.70 -26.56 -9.38
CA ARG A 125 10.20 -27.92 -9.71
C ARG A 125 9.83 -28.93 -8.63
N TRP A 126 9.99 -30.19 -8.92
CA TRP A 126 9.79 -31.28 -7.98
C TRP A 126 10.75 -32.45 -8.28
N PRO A 127 11.44 -33.01 -7.28
CA PRO A 127 11.46 -32.60 -5.88
C PRO A 127 12.24 -31.28 -5.67
N ASP A 128 11.90 -30.54 -4.62
CA ASP A 128 12.50 -29.25 -4.33
C ASP A 128 12.67 -29.03 -2.81
N PRO A 129 13.84 -29.40 -2.24
CA PRO A 129 14.09 -29.26 -0.80
C PRO A 129 13.95 -27.78 -0.34
N PRO A 130 13.34 -27.52 0.83
CA PRO A 130 13.08 -26.16 1.32
C PRO A 130 14.30 -25.24 1.36
N LEU A 131 15.47 -25.75 1.82
CA LEU A 131 16.70 -24.96 1.88
C LEU A 131 17.22 -24.59 0.47
N ASN A 132 16.94 -25.42 -0.55
CA ASN A 132 17.28 -25.06 -1.93
C ASN A 132 16.33 -23.99 -2.48
N GLN A 133 15.05 -24.00 -2.08
CA GLN A 133 14.10 -22.94 -2.41
C GLN A 133 14.57 -21.61 -1.80
N GLU A 134 14.90 -21.61 -0.52
CA GLU A 134 15.41 -20.44 0.20
C GLU A 134 16.68 -19.89 -0.45
N MET A 135 17.66 -20.74 -0.73
CA MET A 135 18.89 -20.34 -1.41
C MET A 135 18.61 -19.68 -2.77
N ARG A 136 17.76 -20.28 -3.60
CA ARG A 136 17.39 -19.71 -4.90
C ARG A 136 16.68 -18.37 -4.74
N LEU A 137 15.80 -18.23 -3.78
CA LEU A 137 15.07 -17.02 -3.50
C LEU A 137 16.02 -15.87 -3.14
N HIS A 138 16.90 -16.07 -2.17
CA HIS A 138 17.80 -15.05 -1.67
C HIS A 138 18.98 -14.74 -2.60
N GLN A 139 19.60 -15.75 -3.19
CA GLN A 139 20.81 -15.53 -4.01
C GLN A 139 20.52 -15.10 -5.43
N TYR A 140 19.40 -15.54 -6.01
CA TYR A 140 19.15 -15.35 -7.43
C TYR A 140 17.87 -14.60 -7.75
N ALA A 141 16.72 -14.98 -7.15
CA ALA A 141 15.43 -14.46 -7.60
C ALA A 141 15.27 -12.96 -7.36
N VAL A 142 15.73 -12.45 -6.21
CA VAL A 142 15.74 -11.01 -5.90
C VAL A 142 16.58 -10.24 -6.93
N LYS A 143 17.77 -10.74 -7.25
CA LYS A 143 18.67 -10.11 -8.24
C LYS A 143 18.12 -10.20 -9.66
N ALA A 144 17.44 -11.29 -10.00
CA ALA A 144 16.74 -11.44 -11.27
C ALA A 144 15.62 -10.41 -11.44
N ALA A 145 14.85 -10.12 -10.37
CA ALA A 145 13.84 -9.09 -10.37
C ALA A 145 14.44 -7.68 -10.57
N GLN A 146 15.52 -7.38 -9.87
CA GLN A 146 16.25 -6.11 -10.04
C GLN A 146 16.81 -5.94 -11.47
N ALA A 147 17.42 -7.00 -12.03
CA ALA A 147 17.91 -6.98 -13.41
C ALA A 147 16.75 -6.78 -14.40
N PHE A 148 15.61 -7.44 -14.17
CA PHE A 148 14.43 -7.28 -15.02
C PHE A 148 13.86 -5.86 -14.96
N ALA A 149 13.77 -5.28 -13.75
CA ALA A 149 13.31 -3.90 -13.57
C ALA A 149 14.20 -2.91 -14.30
N ARG A 150 15.52 -3.08 -14.22
CA ARG A 150 16.51 -2.26 -14.91
C ARG A 150 16.40 -2.37 -16.44
N ALA A 151 16.36 -3.60 -16.97
CA ALA A 151 16.28 -3.84 -18.41
C ALA A 151 15.00 -3.25 -19.03
N ASN A 152 13.91 -3.20 -18.28
CA ASN A 152 12.61 -2.72 -18.75
C ASN A 152 12.29 -1.29 -18.27
N HIS A 153 13.24 -0.57 -17.69
CA HIS A 153 13.06 0.80 -17.21
C HIS A 153 11.80 1.00 -16.35
N ILE A 154 11.53 0.02 -15.48
CA ILE A 154 10.40 0.10 -14.54
C ILE A 154 10.58 1.29 -13.61
N ASP A 155 11.82 1.52 -13.16
CA ASP A 155 12.24 2.72 -12.45
C ASP A 155 12.92 3.67 -13.44
N LYS A 156 12.67 4.99 -13.32
CA LYS A 156 13.19 5.94 -14.31
C LYS A 156 13.36 7.36 -13.78
N VAL A 157 14.37 8.04 -14.30
CA VAL A 157 14.51 9.49 -14.16
C VAL A 157 13.43 10.17 -15.00
N VAL A 158 12.62 11.03 -14.39
CA VAL A 158 11.54 11.78 -15.05
C VAL A 158 11.96 13.21 -15.33
N PHE A 159 12.58 13.86 -14.35
CA PHE A 159 13.24 15.15 -14.51
C PHE A 159 14.73 14.96 -14.24
N ASP A 160 15.56 15.61 -15.02
CA ASP A 160 17.01 15.59 -14.85
C ASP A 160 17.59 17.00 -14.94
N SER A 161 18.77 17.18 -14.35
CA SER A 161 19.51 18.43 -14.39
C SER A 161 21.01 18.16 -14.38
N PRO A 162 21.77 18.83 -15.25
CA PRO A 162 23.25 18.72 -15.25
C PRO A 162 23.89 19.35 -14.01
N LYS A 163 23.14 20.17 -13.26
CA LYS A 163 23.57 20.84 -12.03
C LYS A 163 22.79 20.32 -10.81
N ALA A 164 22.42 19.05 -10.85
CA ALA A 164 21.54 18.47 -9.84
C ALA A 164 22.05 18.64 -8.40
N ARG A 165 21.18 19.13 -7.54
CA ARG A 165 21.41 19.35 -6.09
C ARG A 165 20.42 18.60 -5.24
N LEU A 166 19.14 18.66 -5.65
CA LEU A 166 18.03 18.03 -4.95
C LEU A 166 17.44 16.91 -5.78
N GLY A 167 17.42 15.70 -5.23
CA GLY A 167 16.69 14.56 -5.76
C GLY A 167 15.32 14.42 -5.10
N ILE A 168 14.32 14.03 -5.88
CA ILE A 168 13.00 13.63 -5.36
C ILE A 168 12.76 12.21 -5.87
N VAL A 169 12.63 11.26 -4.95
CA VAL A 169 12.32 9.86 -5.24
C VAL A 169 10.88 9.59 -4.83
N THR A 170 10.09 9.00 -5.70
CA THR A 170 8.65 8.84 -5.45
C THR A 170 8.07 7.65 -6.20
N THR A 171 6.88 7.19 -5.79
CA THR A 171 6.23 6.00 -6.33
C THR A 171 4.70 6.11 -6.33
N GLY A 172 4.04 5.34 -7.17
CA GLY A 172 2.58 5.23 -7.19
C GLY A 172 1.87 6.57 -7.26
N LYS A 173 0.80 6.73 -6.49
CA LYS A 173 0.05 7.99 -6.36
C LYS A 173 0.95 9.17 -5.97
N SER A 174 1.87 8.95 -5.03
CA SER A 174 2.78 10.01 -4.57
C SER A 174 3.62 10.62 -5.70
N TYR A 175 3.85 9.89 -6.80
CA TYR A 175 4.51 10.45 -7.99
C TYR A 175 3.64 11.55 -8.65
N LEU A 176 2.34 11.31 -8.79
CA LEU A 176 1.43 12.32 -9.34
C LEU A 176 1.29 13.51 -8.39
N ASP A 177 1.26 13.26 -7.09
CA ASP A 177 1.22 14.30 -6.07
C ASP A 177 2.50 15.17 -6.07
N VAL A 178 3.68 14.57 -6.32
CA VAL A 178 4.94 15.31 -6.49
C VAL A 178 4.88 16.22 -7.71
N LEU A 179 4.37 15.72 -8.85
CA LEU A 179 4.21 16.56 -10.04
C LEU A 179 3.29 17.74 -9.77
N GLN A 180 2.16 17.50 -9.10
CA GLN A 180 1.22 18.55 -8.72
C GLN A 180 1.83 19.53 -7.70
N ALA A 181 2.63 19.04 -6.77
CA ALA A 181 3.35 19.88 -5.80
C ALA A 181 4.36 20.82 -6.48
N LEU A 182 5.10 20.31 -7.47
CA LEU A 182 6.02 21.11 -8.28
C LEU A 182 5.25 22.18 -9.09
N GLU A 183 4.12 21.81 -9.68
CA GLU A 183 3.24 22.77 -10.37
C GLU A 183 2.74 23.87 -9.45
N TYR A 184 2.29 23.56 -8.23
CA TYR A 184 1.90 24.55 -7.22
C TYR A 184 3.03 25.53 -6.89
N LEU A 185 4.27 25.02 -6.83
CA LEU A 185 5.45 25.85 -6.59
C LEU A 185 5.89 26.65 -7.83
N GLY A 186 5.22 26.46 -8.97
CA GLY A 186 5.57 27.09 -10.25
C GLY A 186 6.83 26.50 -10.90
N ILE A 187 7.15 25.24 -10.59
CA ILE A 187 8.34 24.57 -11.07
C ILE A 187 7.95 23.58 -12.19
N ASP A 188 8.08 24.00 -13.41
CA ASP A 188 7.99 23.17 -14.58
C ASP A 188 9.30 22.39 -14.84
N ARG A 189 9.33 21.55 -15.87
CA ARG A 189 10.51 20.76 -16.23
C ARG A 189 11.75 21.62 -16.50
N LYS A 190 11.58 22.77 -17.16
CA LYS A 190 12.69 23.65 -17.50
C LYS A 190 13.24 24.33 -16.25
N MET A 191 12.36 24.84 -15.40
CA MET A 191 12.76 25.42 -14.11
C MET A 191 13.45 24.38 -13.24
N ALA A 192 12.94 23.14 -13.17
CA ALA A 192 13.58 22.05 -12.41
C ALA A 192 15.01 21.76 -12.90
N GLU A 193 15.22 21.73 -14.23
CA GLU A 193 16.55 21.60 -14.83
C GLU A 193 17.47 22.76 -14.44
N ASP A 194 17.00 24.00 -14.56
CA ASP A 194 17.76 25.22 -14.31
C ASP A 194 18.22 25.34 -12.84
N ILE A 195 17.35 24.99 -11.89
CA ILE A 195 17.64 25.12 -10.45
C ILE A 195 18.28 23.87 -9.82
N GLY A 196 18.37 22.76 -10.55
CA GLY A 196 19.09 21.57 -10.11
C GLY A 196 18.24 20.51 -9.41
N ILE A 197 17.02 20.30 -9.89
CA ILE A 197 16.12 19.25 -9.37
C ILE A 197 16.12 18.03 -10.29
N ARG A 198 16.28 16.83 -9.70
CA ARG A 198 16.03 15.54 -10.33
C ARG A 198 14.80 14.87 -9.73
N VAL A 199 13.99 14.20 -10.55
CA VAL A 199 12.87 13.39 -10.09
C VAL A 199 13.02 11.95 -10.58
N TYR A 200 12.96 11.00 -9.67
CA TYR A 200 13.04 9.58 -9.95
C TYR A 200 11.72 8.90 -9.58
N LYS A 201 11.11 8.25 -10.57
CA LYS A 201 9.91 7.44 -10.38
C LYS A 201 10.31 6.00 -10.14
N VAL A 202 10.00 5.47 -8.98
CA VAL A 202 10.15 4.06 -8.63
C VAL A 202 8.87 3.33 -9.00
N GLY A 203 8.97 2.37 -9.87
CA GLY A 203 7.86 1.49 -10.24
C GLY A 203 7.91 0.15 -9.49
N MET A 204 9.12 -0.36 -9.20
CA MET A 204 9.32 -1.53 -8.35
C MET A 204 9.81 -1.11 -6.96
N THR A 205 8.90 -1.05 -6.00
CA THR A 205 9.22 -0.56 -4.65
C THR A 205 10.04 -1.54 -3.82
N TRP A 206 9.98 -2.82 -4.14
CA TRP A 206 10.82 -3.85 -3.54
C TRP A 206 11.04 -5.02 -4.52
N PRO A 207 12.23 -5.60 -4.60
CA PRO A 207 13.49 -5.03 -4.12
C PRO A 207 13.89 -3.80 -4.95
N LEU A 208 14.26 -2.72 -4.31
CA LEU A 208 14.66 -1.51 -5.04
C LEU A 208 15.85 -1.81 -5.97
N GLU A 209 15.82 -1.29 -7.19
CA GLU A 209 16.90 -1.53 -8.15
C GLU A 209 18.15 -0.69 -7.77
N PRO A 210 19.27 -1.34 -7.38
CA PRO A 210 20.38 -0.63 -6.74
C PRO A 210 21.24 0.20 -7.69
N LEU A 211 21.35 -0.17 -8.97
CA LEU A 211 22.23 0.53 -9.90
C LEU A 211 21.62 1.84 -10.37
N GLY A 212 20.36 1.83 -10.77
CA GLY A 212 19.65 3.02 -11.21
C GLY A 212 19.49 4.05 -10.10
N ILE A 213 19.13 3.61 -8.88
CA ILE A 213 18.97 4.55 -7.76
C ILE A 213 20.32 5.14 -7.30
N ARG A 214 21.40 4.37 -7.38
CA ARG A 214 22.75 4.88 -7.10
C ARG A 214 23.22 5.88 -8.15
N GLU A 215 22.97 5.60 -9.43
CA GLU A 215 23.30 6.53 -10.51
C GLU A 215 22.50 7.84 -10.38
N PHE A 216 21.20 7.73 -10.09
CA PHE A 216 20.35 8.90 -9.80
C PHE A 216 20.92 9.74 -8.64
N ALA A 217 21.40 9.12 -7.58
CA ALA A 217 21.89 9.79 -6.38
C ALA A 217 23.24 10.50 -6.57
N ARG A 218 23.99 10.18 -7.63
CA ARG A 218 25.31 10.77 -7.85
C ARG A 218 25.26 12.28 -8.00
N GLY A 219 26.11 12.96 -7.22
CA GLY A 219 26.24 14.42 -7.24
C GLY A 219 25.12 15.17 -6.54
N LEU A 220 24.09 14.49 -6.04
CA LEU A 220 23.04 15.11 -5.25
C LEU A 220 23.55 15.46 -3.84
N GLN A 221 23.09 16.57 -3.31
CA GLN A 221 23.32 16.99 -1.93
C GLN A 221 22.24 16.45 -0.99
N ASP A 222 20.99 16.60 -1.41
CA ASP A 222 19.80 16.15 -0.69
C ASP A 222 18.92 15.27 -1.55
N ILE A 223 18.27 14.28 -0.94
CA ILE A 223 17.21 13.48 -1.55
C ILE A 223 15.99 13.49 -0.63
N ILE A 224 14.83 13.80 -1.20
CA ILE A 224 13.52 13.65 -0.55
C ILE A 224 12.88 12.38 -1.07
N VAL A 225 12.51 11.45 -0.20
CA VAL A 225 11.74 10.26 -0.56
C VAL A 225 10.28 10.48 -0.20
N VAL A 226 9.43 10.57 -1.23
CA VAL A 226 7.98 10.78 -1.10
C VAL A 226 7.26 9.48 -1.37
N GLU A 227 6.83 8.83 -0.31
CA GLU A 227 6.10 7.56 -0.33
C GLU A 227 5.01 7.53 0.73
N GLU A 228 3.96 6.77 0.50
CA GLU A 228 2.86 6.61 1.45
C GLU A 228 3.25 5.72 2.63
N LYS A 229 2.58 5.91 3.76
CA LYS A 229 2.76 5.10 4.98
C LYS A 229 4.20 5.09 5.50
N ARG A 230 4.73 3.93 5.86
CA ARG A 230 6.07 3.80 6.45
C ARG A 230 7.17 3.98 5.42
N SER A 231 8.36 4.33 5.89
CA SER A 231 9.56 4.37 5.04
C SER A 231 9.88 2.98 4.51
N PHE A 232 9.78 2.82 3.21
CA PHE A 232 10.01 1.56 2.51
C PHE A 232 11.14 1.70 1.47
N ILE A 233 11.01 2.65 0.56
CA ILE A 233 12.05 3.03 -0.40
C ILE A 233 13.19 3.76 0.35
N GLU A 234 12.85 4.71 1.21
CA GLU A 234 13.80 5.48 2.02
C GLU A 234 14.77 4.56 2.80
N ARG A 235 14.25 3.51 3.41
CA ARG A 235 15.06 2.53 4.16
C ARG A 235 16.06 1.82 3.27
N GLN A 236 15.62 1.29 2.13
CA GLN A 236 16.48 0.61 1.16
C GLN A 236 17.55 1.54 0.59
N MET A 237 17.20 2.80 0.30
CA MET A 237 18.17 3.79 -0.17
C MET A 237 19.23 4.08 0.89
N LYS A 238 18.84 4.27 2.15
CA LYS A 238 19.79 4.47 3.25
C LYS A 238 20.72 3.29 3.41
N GLU A 239 20.21 2.06 3.32
CA GLU A 239 21.01 0.84 3.34
C GLU A 239 22.02 0.80 2.19
N TYR A 240 21.59 1.08 0.96
CA TYR A 240 22.47 1.03 -0.22
C TYR A 240 23.55 2.10 -0.22
N MET A 241 23.33 3.24 0.43
CA MET A 241 24.23 4.40 0.40
C MET A 241 24.97 4.64 1.72
N TYR A 242 24.70 3.83 2.76
CA TYR A 242 25.28 4.04 4.08
C TYR A 242 26.81 4.12 4.07
N ASN A 243 27.47 3.28 3.29
CA ASN A 243 28.92 3.22 3.19
C ASN A 243 29.54 4.14 2.13
N TRP A 244 28.76 5.04 1.51
CA TRP A 244 29.30 6.00 0.57
C TRP A 244 30.05 7.12 1.30
N GLU A 245 31.21 7.49 0.80
CA GLU A 245 32.01 8.59 1.34
C GLU A 245 31.30 9.94 1.16
N HIS A 246 30.75 10.18 -0.04
CA HIS A 246 30.02 11.38 -0.40
C HIS A 246 28.55 11.06 -0.66
N ARG A 247 27.85 10.64 0.38
CA ARG A 247 26.42 10.33 0.30
C ARG A 247 25.56 11.58 0.43
N PRO A 248 24.44 11.67 -0.32
CA PRO A 248 23.45 12.73 -0.08
C PRO A 248 22.78 12.57 1.28
N SER A 249 22.26 13.66 1.82
CA SER A 249 21.29 13.58 2.92
C SER A 249 19.99 12.99 2.38
N ILE A 250 19.47 11.94 3.01
CA ILE A 250 18.22 11.28 2.61
C ILE A 250 17.17 11.53 3.68
N ILE A 251 16.16 12.30 3.34
CA ILE A 251 14.99 12.55 4.16
C ILE A 251 13.75 11.93 3.55
N GLY A 252 12.80 11.58 4.36
CA GLY A 252 11.51 11.05 3.95
C GLY A 252 10.49 11.33 5.02
N LYS A 253 10.23 10.37 5.91
CA LYS A 253 9.29 10.57 7.01
C LYS A 253 9.79 11.62 8.00
N TYR A 254 11.07 11.62 8.23
CA TYR A 254 11.75 12.57 9.14
C TYR A 254 12.85 13.32 8.40
N ASP A 255 13.09 14.57 8.82
CA ASP A 255 14.24 15.34 8.40
C ASP A 255 15.46 15.07 9.28
N GLU A 256 16.56 15.82 9.06
CA GLU A 256 17.82 15.67 9.80
C GLU A 256 17.72 16.11 11.26
N LEU A 257 16.66 16.82 11.63
CA LEU A 257 16.37 17.31 12.99
C LEU A 257 15.29 16.46 13.67
N GLU A 258 14.97 15.29 13.09
CA GLU A 258 13.92 14.38 13.56
C GLU A 258 12.50 14.98 13.53
N ASN A 259 12.26 16.05 12.77
CA ASN A 259 10.91 16.54 12.55
C ASN A 259 10.15 15.59 11.60
N TRP A 260 8.91 15.28 11.95
CA TRP A 260 8.04 14.45 11.12
C TRP A 260 7.46 15.26 9.96
N VAL A 261 8.10 15.20 8.80
CA VAL A 261 7.81 16.09 7.66
C VAL A 261 6.89 15.48 6.61
N LEU A 262 6.97 14.16 6.37
CA LEU A 262 6.04 13.42 5.50
C LEU A 262 5.34 12.33 6.32
N PRO A 263 4.17 12.63 6.92
CA PRO A 263 3.52 11.75 7.88
C PRO A 263 3.22 10.34 7.34
N SER A 264 3.36 9.34 8.21
CA SER A 264 2.95 7.95 7.95
C SER A 264 1.45 7.72 8.18
N THR A 265 0.75 8.70 8.76
CA THR A 265 -0.69 8.68 9.00
C THR A 265 -1.46 9.27 7.82
N ASN A 266 -2.70 8.83 7.64
CA ASN A 266 -3.55 9.26 6.52
C ASN A 266 -2.89 9.06 5.15
N GLU A 267 -3.19 9.91 4.21
CA GLU A 267 -2.57 10.02 2.89
C GLU A 267 -1.77 11.31 2.80
N LEU A 268 -0.69 11.28 2.03
CA LEU A 268 0.02 12.49 1.64
C LEU A 268 -0.82 13.26 0.64
N THR A 269 -0.75 14.60 0.73
CA THR A 269 -1.40 15.50 -0.22
C THR A 269 -0.37 16.29 -1.00
N PRO A 270 -0.69 16.77 -2.22
CA PRO A 270 0.20 17.66 -2.96
C PRO A 270 0.62 18.89 -2.17
N ALA A 271 -0.25 19.44 -1.31
CA ALA A 271 0.05 20.60 -0.47
C ALA A 271 1.11 20.26 0.60
N THR A 272 0.95 19.14 1.31
CA THR A 272 1.94 18.66 2.29
C THR A 272 3.31 18.45 1.62
N ILE A 273 3.32 17.80 0.46
CA ILE A 273 4.52 17.51 -0.32
C ILE A 273 5.16 18.81 -0.81
N ALA A 274 4.38 19.77 -1.33
CA ALA A 274 4.85 21.08 -1.78
C ALA A 274 5.51 21.86 -0.62
N GLY A 275 4.93 21.78 0.58
CA GLY A 275 5.51 22.39 1.79
C GLY A 275 6.91 21.84 2.09
N VAL A 276 7.13 20.53 1.97
CA VAL A 276 8.44 19.91 2.22
C VAL A 276 9.43 20.24 1.10
N ILE A 277 9.03 20.07 -0.15
CA ILE A 277 9.86 20.35 -1.32
C ILE A 277 10.24 21.83 -1.35
N GLY A 278 9.27 22.74 -1.17
CA GLY A 278 9.48 24.18 -1.22
C GLY A 278 10.49 24.64 -0.17
N ARG A 279 10.37 24.19 1.08
CA ARG A 279 11.35 24.50 2.13
C ARG A 279 12.76 23.99 1.81
N ARG A 280 12.89 22.86 1.12
CA ARG A 280 14.21 22.38 0.67
C ARG A 280 14.79 23.23 -0.46
N ILE A 281 13.96 23.58 -1.42
CA ILE A 281 14.36 24.43 -2.55
C ILE A 281 14.81 25.80 -2.05
N GLN A 282 14.15 26.37 -1.05
CA GLN A 282 14.54 27.66 -0.45
C GLN A 282 16.00 27.68 0.06
N LYS A 283 16.61 26.56 0.39
CA LYS A 283 18.01 26.49 0.80
C LYS A 283 18.99 26.92 -0.30
N PHE A 284 18.59 26.86 -1.57
CA PHE A 284 19.45 27.17 -2.71
C PHE A 284 18.78 28.00 -3.83
N HIS A 285 17.44 28.10 -3.79
CA HIS A 285 16.64 28.90 -4.74
C HIS A 285 15.42 29.46 -4.01
N ASP A 286 15.61 30.58 -3.32
CA ASP A 286 14.57 31.24 -2.53
C ASP A 286 13.99 32.44 -3.31
N THR A 287 12.78 32.30 -3.81
CA THR A 287 12.06 33.31 -4.57
C THR A 287 10.81 33.81 -3.83
N GLU A 288 10.37 35.03 -4.16
CA GLU A 288 9.12 35.58 -3.63
C GLU A 288 7.91 34.71 -3.99
N GLN A 289 7.90 34.12 -5.18
CA GLN A 289 6.86 33.21 -5.62
C GLN A 289 6.76 31.98 -4.71
N ILE A 290 7.88 31.31 -4.44
CA ILE A 290 7.90 30.10 -3.57
C ILE A 290 7.46 30.49 -2.15
N ARG A 291 7.97 31.59 -1.59
CA ARG A 291 7.54 32.08 -0.27
C ARG A 291 6.06 32.37 -0.21
N GLY A 292 5.52 33.06 -1.23
CA GLY A 292 4.10 33.40 -1.31
C GLY A 292 3.20 32.18 -1.38
N VAL A 293 3.57 31.18 -2.19
CA VAL A 293 2.82 29.90 -2.29
C VAL A 293 2.84 29.14 -0.96
N LEU A 294 4.00 29.01 -0.32
CA LEU A 294 4.12 28.32 0.96
C LEU A 294 3.30 29.00 2.06
N GLN A 295 3.33 30.35 2.11
CA GLN A 295 2.53 31.10 3.06
C GLN A 295 1.03 30.92 2.79
N TRP A 296 0.59 31.04 1.55
CA TRP A 296 -0.80 30.83 1.17
C TRP A 296 -1.31 29.43 1.54
N MET A 297 -0.50 28.38 1.29
CA MET A 297 -0.84 27.01 1.69
C MET A 297 -0.98 26.88 3.20
N HIS A 298 -0.04 27.44 3.96
CA HIS A 298 -0.08 27.43 5.42
C HIS A 298 -1.36 28.10 5.96
N ASP A 299 -1.71 29.26 5.40
CA ASP A 299 -2.91 30.00 5.80
C ASP A 299 -4.18 29.20 5.51
N LYS A 300 -4.24 28.55 4.33
CA LYS A 300 -5.37 27.67 3.96
C LYS A 300 -5.49 26.44 4.83
N GLU A 301 -4.39 25.77 5.17
CA GLU A 301 -4.40 24.66 6.10
C GLU A 301 -4.89 25.08 7.49
N SER A 302 -4.47 26.24 7.96
CA SER A 302 -4.91 26.83 9.23
C SER A 302 -6.41 27.15 9.23
N GLU A 303 -6.93 27.70 8.13
CA GLU A 303 -8.38 27.91 7.95
C GLU A 303 -9.18 26.59 7.96
N LEU A 304 -8.63 25.56 7.29
CA LEU A 304 -9.27 24.24 7.19
C LEU A 304 -9.26 23.45 8.50
N ALA A 305 -8.27 23.67 9.34
CA ALA A 305 -8.16 23.05 10.65
C ALA A 305 -9.22 23.55 11.65
N GLN A 306 -9.89 24.69 11.36
CA GLN A 306 -10.96 25.18 12.23
C GLN A 306 -12.23 24.32 12.07
N PRO A 307 -12.92 23.98 13.17
CA PRO A 307 -14.17 23.22 13.11
C PRO A 307 -15.23 23.95 12.28
N ARG A 308 -15.63 23.37 11.15
CA ARG A 308 -16.62 24.00 10.24
C ARG A 308 -18.07 23.66 10.53
N ALA A 309 -18.36 22.56 11.22
CA ALA A 309 -19.71 22.16 11.56
C ALA A 309 -19.73 21.25 12.80
N ASN A 310 -20.79 21.42 13.61
CA ASN A 310 -21.05 20.58 14.79
C ASN A 310 -21.85 19.30 14.44
N PHE A 311 -22.04 18.98 13.16
CA PHE A 311 -22.82 17.85 12.71
C PHE A 311 -21.98 16.93 11.82
N PRO A 312 -21.13 16.07 12.42
CA PRO A 312 -20.38 15.10 11.63
C PRO A 312 -21.36 14.08 11.01
N ARG A 313 -21.14 13.72 9.76
CA ARG A 313 -21.83 12.58 9.16
C ARG A 313 -21.24 11.31 9.75
N VAL A 314 -22.06 10.54 10.47
CA VAL A 314 -21.68 9.22 10.94
C VAL A 314 -22.09 8.15 9.93
N PRO A 315 -21.30 7.10 9.73
CA PRO A 315 -21.70 5.97 8.91
C PRO A 315 -22.98 5.33 9.42
N HIS A 316 -23.86 4.93 8.51
CA HIS A 316 -25.13 4.27 8.82
C HIS A 316 -25.52 3.32 7.68
N TYR A 317 -26.48 2.42 7.94
CA TYR A 317 -26.98 1.51 6.92
C TYR A 317 -27.77 2.24 5.85
N CYS A 318 -27.75 1.69 4.62
CA CYS A 318 -28.55 2.19 3.53
C CYS A 318 -30.04 2.18 3.87
N SER A 319 -30.79 3.09 3.25
CA SER A 319 -32.26 3.12 3.41
C SER A 319 -32.86 1.80 2.94
N GLY A 320 -33.74 1.19 3.74
CA GLY A 320 -34.34 -0.10 3.44
C GLY A 320 -33.46 -1.33 3.68
N CYS A 321 -32.22 -1.15 4.10
CA CYS A 321 -31.33 -2.28 4.41
C CYS A 321 -31.87 -3.10 5.60
N PRO A 322 -31.94 -4.45 5.51
CA PRO A 322 -32.43 -5.29 6.59
C PRO A 322 -31.60 -5.17 7.88
N HIS A 323 -30.35 -4.74 7.79
CA HIS A 323 -29.50 -4.54 8.96
C HIS A 323 -30.01 -3.45 9.89
N ASN A 324 -30.84 -2.51 9.41
CA ASN A 324 -31.50 -1.53 10.26
C ASN A 324 -32.38 -2.18 11.32
N THR A 325 -32.95 -3.34 11.04
CA THR A 325 -33.79 -4.10 11.97
C THR A 325 -33.01 -5.22 12.65
N SER A 326 -32.26 -6.02 11.88
CA SER A 326 -31.62 -7.24 12.39
C SER A 326 -30.48 -6.98 13.39
N THR A 327 -29.91 -5.78 13.45
CA THR A 327 -28.87 -5.42 14.43
C THR A 327 -29.44 -4.91 15.76
N VAL A 328 -30.74 -4.67 15.86
CA VAL A 328 -31.40 -4.32 17.15
C VAL A 328 -31.33 -5.52 18.10
N VAL A 329 -31.00 -5.26 19.36
CA VAL A 329 -30.98 -6.25 20.42
C VAL A 329 -31.98 -5.87 21.53
N PRO A 330 -32.48 -6.83 22.30
CA PRO A 330 -33.36 -6.55 23.45
C PRO A 330 -32.71 -5.58 24.44
N GLU A 331 -33.53 -4.80 25.12
CA GLU A 331 -33.06 -3.91 26.20
C GLU A 331 -32.25 -4.69 27.25
N GLY A 332 -31.16 -4.11 27.71
CA GLY A 332 -30.23 -4.75 28.65
C GLY A 332 -29.28 -5.80 28.01
N SER A 333 -29.48 -6.15 26.76
CA SER A 333 -28.58 -7.07 26.05
C SER A 333 -27.35 -6.36 25.50
N ARG A 334 -26.27 -7.12 25.35
CA ARG A 334 -25.00 -6.68 24.73
C ARG A 334 -24.80 -7.37 23.39
N ALA A 335 -24.28 -6.62 22.43
CA ALA A 335 -23.88 -7.16 21.12
C ALA A 335 -22.39 -6.93 20.84
N GLN A 336 -21.84 -7.77 19.98
CA GLN A 336 -20.50 -7.65 19.42
C GLN A 336 -20.61 -7.55 17.90
N GLY A 337 -19.72 -6.75 17.31
CA GLY A 337 -19.63 -6.57 15.87
C GLY A 337 -18.50 -7.39 15.23
N GLY A 338 -18.41 -7.27 13.95
CA GLY A 338 -17.33 -7.80 13.12
C GLY A 338 -17.01 -6.82 12.02
N ILE A 339 -16.30 -7.26 11.01
CA ILE A 339 -15.90 -6.44 9.85
C ILE A 339 -16.88 -6.67 8.70
N GLY A 340 -17.49 -5.60 8.23
CA GLY A 340 -18.51 -5.56 7.18
C GLY A 340 -19.40 -4.35 7.38
N CYS A 341 -20.52 -4.24 6.66
CA CYS A 341 -21.49 -3.17 6.90
C CYS A 341 -21.98 -3.11 8.35
N HIS A 342 -22.06 -4.25 9.01
CA HIS A 342 -22.45 -4.34 10.42
C HIS A 342 -21.42 -3.75 11.41
N TYR A 343 -20.21 -3.40 10.96
CA TYR A 343 -19.29 -2.60 11.76
C TYR A 343 -19.87 -1.21 12.08
N MET A 344 -20.66 -0.65 11.17
CA MET A 344 -21.29 0.67 11.35
C MET A 344 -22.22 0.73 12.57
N VAL A 345 -22.69 -0.43 13.06
CA VAL A 345 -23.51 -0.51 14.27
C VAL A 345 -22.80 0.03 15.52
N THR A 346 -21.47 0.03 15.52
CA THR A 346 -20.66 0.58 16.64
C THR A 346 -20.81 2.10 16.79
N TRP A 347 -21.28 2.80 15.75
CA TRP A 347 -21.62 4.23 15.79
C TRP A 347 -23.13 4.49 15.98
N MET A 348 -23.92 3.42 16.13
CA MET A 348 -25.37 3.50 16.32
C MET A 348 -25.69 3.10 17.75
N ASP A 349 -26.79 3.63 18.31
CA ASP A 349 -27.27 3.24 19.62
C ASP A 349 -27.92 1.83 19.57
N ARG A 350 -27.10 0.80 19.65
CA ARG A 350 -27.46 -0.63 19.49
C ARG A 350 -26.75 -1.54 20.49
N ASN A 351 -26.18 -0.99 21.56
CA ASN A 351 -25.42 -1.75 22.59
C ASN A 351 -24.34 -2.65 21.97
N THR A 352 -23.65 -2.17 20.92
CA THR A 352 -22.58 -2.89 20.25
C THR A 352 -21.29 -2.11 20.43
N ASP A 353 -20.48 -2.50 21.41
CA ASP A 353 -19.34 -1.73 21.88
C ASP A 353 -17.99 -2.24 21.38
N THR A 354 -17.95 -3.47 20.87
CA THR A 354 -16.73 -4.15 20.47
C THR A 354 -16.89 -4.81 19.12
N PHE A 355 -15.78 -5.00 18.45
CA PHE A 355 -15.71 -5.76 17.20
C PHE A 355 -14.43 -6.59 17.16
N THR A 356 -14.38 -7.56 16.26
CA THR A 356 -13.18 -8.36 15.99
C THR A 356 -13.00 -8.56 14.49
N HIS A 357 -11.85 -9.11 14.10
CA HIS A 357 -11.51 -9.39 12.72
C HIS A 357 -12.42 -10.45 12.09
N MET A 358 -12.50 -10.45 10.75
CA MET A 358 -13.26 -11.44 9.98
C MET A 358 -12.77 -12.86 10.30
N GLY A 359 -13.71 -13.72 10.70
CA GLY A 359 -13.46 -15.11 11.09
C GLY A 359 -13.16 -15.34 12.57
N GLY A 360 -13.03 -14.27 13.37
CA GLY A 360 -12.89 -14.32 14.82
C GLY A 360 -14.13 -13.89 15.60
N GLU A 361 -15.20 -13.54 14.89
CA GLU A 361 -16.43 -13.04 15.49
C GLU A 361 -17.03 -14.04 16.49
N GLY A 362 -17.22 -13.58 17.73
CA GLY A 362 -17.75 -14.38 18.84
C GLY A 362 -16.72 -15.21 19.60
N VAL A 363 -15.52 -15.47 19.05
CA VAL A 363 -14.46 -16.22 19.75
C VAL A 363 -13.94 -15.45 20.96
N THR A 364 -13.94 -14.12 20.88
CA THR A 364 -13.58 -13.25 22.01
C THR A 364 -14.47 -13.50 23.24
N TRP A 365 -15.75 -13.81 23.00
CA TRP A 365 -16.67 -14.15 24.10
C TRP A 365 -16.30 -15.48 24.77
N ALA A 366 -15.80 -16.44 24.02
CA ALA A 366 -15.33 -17.71 24.60
C ALA A 366 -14.21 -17.49 25.63
N GLY A 367 -13.38 -16.46 25.44
CA GLY A 367 -12.34 -16.07 26.41
C GLY A 367 -12.87 -15.19 27.55
N GLN A 368 -13.92 -14.40 27.32
CA GLN A 368 -14.45 -13.42 28.28
C GLN A 368 -15.51 -14.01 29.25
N ALA A 369 -16.33 -14.96 28.79
CA ALA A 369 -17.51 -15.43 29.49
C ALA A 369 -17.26 -15.89 30.94
N ALA A 370 -16.07 -16.45 31.22
CA ALA A 370 -15.70 -16.92 32.55
C ALA A 370 -15.30 -15.79 33.55
N PHE A 371 -15.16 -14.54 33.03
CA PHE A 371 -14.62 -13.41 33.80
C PHE A 371 -15.55 -12.21 33.83
N THR A 372 -16.84 -12.42 33.58
CA THR A 372 -17.87 -11.37 33.58
C THR A 372 -19.20 -11.91 34.15
N ASP A 373 -19.99 -11.02 34.72
CA ASP A 373 -21.36 -11.31 35.17
C ASP A 373 -22.36 -11.30 33.99
N THR A 374 -21.93 -10.95 32.78
CA THR A 374 -22.77 -11.01 31.58
C THR A 374 -23.00 -12.47 31.20
N GLU A 375 -24.28 -12.89 31.22
CA GLU A 375 -24.62 -14.29 30.96
C GLU A 375 -24.68 -14.64 29.44
N HIS A 376 -24.92 -13.64 28.60
CA HIS A 376 -25.17 -13.85 27.15
C HIS A 376 -24.76 -12.65 26.33
N VAL A 377 -24.30 -12.89 25.09
CA VAL A 377 -24.05 -11.84 24.10
C VAL A 377 -24.66 -12.19 22.75
N PHE A 378 -25.01 -11.17 21.98
CA PHE A 378 -25.32 -11.30 20.56
C PHE A 378 -24.06 -11.02 19.76
N GLN A 379 -23.80 -11.81 18.71
CA GLN A 379 -22.69 -11.60 17.77
C GLN A 379 -23.25 -11.36 16.37
N ASN A 380 -23.02 -10.16 15.85
CA ASN A 380 -23.29 -9.86 14.45
C ASN A 380 -22.17 -10.43 13.58
N LEU A 381 -22.53 -11.20 12.55
CA LEU A 381 -21.63 -11.88 11.64
C LEU A 381 -22.12 -11.69 10.20
N GLY A 382 -21.28 -11.15 9.32
CA GLY A 382 -21.64 -11.02 7.92
C GLY A 382 -21.68 -12.37 7.19
N ASP A 383 -22.57 -12.48 6.21
CA ASP A 383 -22.73 -13.68 5.36
C ASP A 383 -21.42 -14.04 4.63
N GLY A 384 -20.73 -13.07 4.03
CA GLY A 384 -19.43 -13.29 3.39
C GLY A 384 -18.41 -13.87 4.37
N THR A 385 -18.31 -13.31 5.58
CA THR A 385 -17.43 -13.85 6.62
C THR A 385 -17.84 -15.26 7.04
N TYR A 386 -19.14 -15.53 7.18
CA TYR A 386 -19.62 -16.86 7.52
C TYR A 386 -19.10 -17.92 6.52
N PHE A 387 -19.19 -17.65 5.23
CA PHE A 387 -18.75 -18.58 4.20
C PHE A 387 -17.23 -18.78 4.18
N HIS A 388 -16.43 -17.73 4.35
CA HIS A 388 -14.98 -17.91 4.24
C HIS A 388 -14.29 -18.40 5.52
N SER A 389 -14.77 -18.01 6.73
CA SER A 389 -14.07 -18.37 7.99
C SER A 389 -14.94 -18.29 9.26
N GLY A 390 -16.03 -17.56 9.26
CA GLY A 390 -16.89 -17.36 10.45
C GLY A 390 -17.55 -18.65 10.94
N SER A 391 -17.76 -19.64 10.09
CA SER A 391 -18.23 -20.96 10.48
C SER A 391 -17.29 -21.66 11.49
N LEU A 392 -15.98 -21.39 11.42
CA LEU A 392 -15.01 -21.91 12.39
C LEU A 392 -15.16 -21.22 13.76
N ALA A 393 -15.46 -19.92 13.79
CA ALA A 393 -15.72 -19.18 15.02
C ALA A 393 -16.99 -19.69 15.75
N ILE A 394 -18.04 -20.01 14.98
CA ILE A 394 -19.26 -20.61 15.53
C ILE A 394 -18.94 -22.00 16.13
N ARG A 395 -18.20 -22.84 15.42
CA ARG A 395 -17.78 -24.16 15.93
C ARG A 395 -16.94 -24.06 17.18
N GLN A 396 -16.05 -23.06 17.28
CA GLN A 396 -15.25 -22.79 18.47
C GLN A 396 -16.14 -22.38 19.66
N SER A 397 -17.12 -21.51 19.44
CA SER A 397 -18.06 -21.08 20.48
C SER A 397 -18.92 -22.24 21.01
N ILE A 398 -19.35 -23.15 20.13
CA ILE A 398 -20.02 -24.40 20.48
C ILE A 398 -19.11 -25.29 21.33
N ALA A 399 -17.86 -25.48 20.91
CA ALA A 399 -16.88 -26.30 21.62
C ALA A 399 -16.56 -25.72 23.02
N ALA A 400 -16.52 -24.40 23.15
CA ALA A 400 -16.33 -23.69 24.39
C ALA A 400 -17.59 -23.66 25.29
N LYS A 401 -18.75 -24.09 24.78
CA LYS A 401 -20.06 -24.12 25.52
C LYS A 401 -20.46 -22.75 26.09
N VAL A 402 -20.12 -21.67 25.39
CA VAL A 402 -20.53 -20.33 25.83
C VAL A 402 -21.93 -20.00 25.37
N ASN A 403 -22.60 -19.16 26.14
CA ASN A 403 -23.96 -18.70 25.84
C ASN A 403 -23.90 -17.49 24.92
N ILE A 404 -24.13 -17.70 23.62
CA ILE A 404 -24.00 -16.70 22.55
C ILE A 404 -25.06 -16.92 21.47
N THR A 405 -25.63 -15.84 20.96
CA THR A 405 -26.51 -15.88 19.79
C THR A 405 -25.80 -15.23 18.58
N TYR A 406 -25.47 -16.00 17.57
CA TYR A 406 -25.00 -15.49 16.31
C TYR A 406 -26.17 -14.98 15.44
N LYS A 407 -26.04 -13.75 14.96
CA LYS A 407 -26.91 -13.17 13.94
C LYS A 407 -26.15 -13.11 12.64
N ILE A 408 -26.41 -14.06 11.72
CA ILE A 408 -25.83 -14.04 10.38
C ILE A 408 -26.61 -13.00 9.57
N LEU A 409 -25.95 -11.91 9.25
CA LEU A 409 -26.54 -10.76 8.58
C LEU A 409 -26.46 -10.95 7.08
N TYR A 410 -27.59 -11.13 6.45
CA TYR A 410 -27.74 -11.36 5.03
C TYR A 410 -28.57 -10.24 4.38
N ASN A 411 -28.11 -9.69 3.28
CA ASN A 411 -28.80 -8.63 2.55
C ASN A 411 -28.70 -8.80 1.02
N ASP A 412 -28.51 -10.04 0.58
CA ASP A 412 -28.39 -10.42 -0.83
C ASP A 412 -27.21 -9.79 -1.59
N ALA A 413 -26.21 -9.28 -0.86
CA ALA A 413 -25.02 -8.68 -1.43
C ALA A 413 -23.82 -8.84 -0.52
N VAL A 414 -22.65 -9.11 -1.08
CA VAL A 414 -21.35 -9.04 -0.39
C VAL A 414 -20.77 -7.64 -0.63
N ALA A 415 -21.49 -6.61 -0.19
CA ALA A 415 -21.33 -5.23 -0.60
C ALA A 415 -19.94 -4.63 -0.31
N MET A 416 -19.34 -4.98 0.84
CA MET A 416 -18.02 -4.44 1.23
C MET A 416 -16.87 -4.85 0.32
N THR A 417 -17.00 -5.94 -0.40
CA THR A 417 -15.96 -6.49 -1.27
C THR A 417 -16.31 -6.36 -2.75
N GLY A 418 -17.33 -5.59 -3.08
CA GLY A 418 -17.72 -5.26 -4.45
C GLY A 418 -18.79 -6.15 -5.07
N GLY A 419 -19.52 -6.93 -4.27
CA GLY A 419 -20.65 -7.73 -4.74
C GLY A 419 -20.28 -9.07 -5.31
#